data_d9035586dc8dda3d52be43fb387e64f3
#
_entry.id   d9035586dc8dda3d52be43fb387e64f3
#
_cell.length_a   1.000
_cell.length_b   1.000
_cell.length_c   1.000
_cell.angle_alpha   90.00
_cell.angle_beta   90.00
_cell.angle_gamma   90.00
#
_symmetry.space_group_name_H-M   'P 1'
#
loop_
_entity.id
_entity.type
_entity.pdbx_description
1 polymer ?
#
loop_
_entity_poly.entity_id
_entity_poly.type
_entity_poly.pdbx_seq_one_letter_code
_entity_poly.pdbx_strand_id
1 'polypeptide(L)'
;MKKETLELTGKCRISCFEEEMLEERMEKEAEPFLQKIRKSGIMKLSGDKGLYYELYPQKDAKGTIVISYGFTESCLKYYELIYYFYREGYQAAIMDHRGHGRSMREVEDMTVVHIELFSRYVKDLHHFVETKVKPMAKEGPLYLFAHSMGGCIGAFYLEQYPDDFKRAVLTAPMLGVKLGGCPAWAARVLCDVEVLRGKGDKRLFTQSAFDPEERFEECSASSEARHAWYMKKRRGDERYQTSSGSYYWGKEAINAGKFVVSRRQAEKVKASVLLFQAEQDKLVKAEPQERFISRIADGRLVFVPGVRHEIYRAPNEVLQPYLEEIFRFYEGAGQPVTKEAQALLTAGIENARELGGYEAADGRHVKRGLLLRTAKLSDAPKEELAALKDLYHLGTVVDFRTSSERDAAPDPEIEGVKNIHIKVLEEDMDSAAGATVAGIYEKGDENPASVLLKVVRSGFVSDRMYSDIAFSAAAVQGYRAFFRILLENGGERAVLWHCTGGKDRTGAAAVLLLLALGVNRETALRDFELTNEFFREQIEYMGSCAAKLTDDPEEIACVRYLTGVNRSYMEKLLDALEERYGSEKGYLTEGLGLSEAELKQLRDMYLE
;
A
#
# COMPACT_ATOMS: atom_id res chain seq x y z
N MET A 1 14.10 -12.39 0.99
CA MET A 1 13.46 -11.08 1.20
C MET A 1 14.10 -10.08 0.23
N LYS A 2 13.34 -9.49 -0.69
CA LYS A 2 13.83 -8.35 -1.50
C LYS A 2 13.76 -7.09 -0.62
N LYS A 3 14.87 -6.36 -0.52
CA LYS A 3 14.92 -5.03 0.06
C LYS A 3 14.53 -4.07 -1.07
N GLU A 4 13.37 -3.45 -0.94
CA GLU A 4 12.90 -2.44 -1.90
C GLU A 4 13.50 -1.08 -1.53
N THR A 5 13.70 -0.20 -2.51
CA THR A 5 14.12 1.19 -2.25
C THR A 5 12.94 2.09 -2.55
N LEU A 6 12.66 3.07 -1.69
CA LEU A 6 11.61 4.04 -1.92
C LEU A 6 11.91 4.84 -3.20
N GLU A 7 11.00 4.81 -4.15
CA GLU A 7 11.10 5.60 -5.37
C GLU A 7 10.77 7.07 -5.06
N LEU A 8 11.73 7.95 -5.27
CA LEU A 8 11.60 9.39 -5.02
C LEU A 8 11.16 10.18 -6.27
N THR A 9 11.11 9.49 -7.43
CA THR A 9 10.75 10.08 -8.73
C THR A 9 9.36 9.64 -9.13
N GLY A 10 8.40 10.56 -9.15
CA GLY A 10 7.03 10.28 -9.59
C GLY A 10 6.07 11.39 -9.15
N LYS A 11 4.91 11.49 -9.80
CA LYS A 11 3.81 12.33 -9.29
C LYS A 11 3.23 11.66 -8.05
N CYS A 12 3.37 12.30 -6.90
CA CYS A 12 2.67 11.89 -5.70
C CYS A 12 1.26 12.50 -5.69
N ARG A 13 0.28 11.70 -5.31
CA ARG A 13 -1.11 12.15 -5.05
C ARG A 13 -1.16 13.04 -3.79
N ILE A 14 -0.27 12.75 -2.83
CA ILE A 14 -0.22 13.42 -1.55
C ILE A 14 0.48 14.77 -1.67
N SER A 15 -0.18 15.82 -1.18
CA SER A 15 0.40 17.16 -1.09
C SER A 15 0.71 17.51 0.36
N CYS A 16 1.99 17.72 0.66
CA CYS A 16 2.48 18.24 1.95
C CYS A 16 2.55 19.77 1.94
N PHE A 17 2.65 20.38 3.13
CA PHE A 17 2.93 21.81 3.23
C PHE A 17 4.32 22.11 2.69
N GLU A 18 4.46 23.18 1.90
CA GLU A 18 5.76 23.68 1.47
C GLU A 18 6.60 24.04 2.69
N GLU A 19 7.88 23.66 2.70
CA GLU A 19 8.74 23.77 3.90
C GLU A 19 8.93 25.22 4.33
N GLU A 20 9.03 26.15 3.39
CA GLU A 20 9.14 27.58 3.66
C GLU A 20 7.89 28.16 4.35
N MET A 21 6.75 27.53 4.16
CA MET A 21 5.46 27.94 4.73
C MET A 21 5.04 27.07 5.91
N LEU A 22 5.83 26.07 6.28
CA LEU A 22 5.44 25.03 7.23
C LEU A 22 4.96 25.61 8.57
N GLU A 23 5.74 26.49 9.18
CA GLU A 23 5.40 27.07 10.49
C GLU A 23 4.06 27.83 10.40
N GLU A 24 3.89 28.66 9.39
CA GLU A 24 2.66 29.43 9.17
C GLU A 24 1.45 28.51 8.94
N ARG A 25 1.60 27.48 8.09
CA ARG A 25 0.53 26.53 7.77
C ARG A 25 0.18 25.68 9.00
N MET A 26 1.17 25.27 9.78
CA MET A 26 0.93 24.56 11.03
C MET A 26 0.13 25.43 12.02
N GLU A 27 0.55 26.68 12.26
CA GLU A 27 -0.08 27.56 13.25
C GLU A 27 -1.46 28.10 12.80
N LYS A 28 -1.65 28.36 11.51
CA LYS A 28 -2.91 28.96 11.01
C LYS A 28 -3.92 27.95 10.46
N GLU A 29 -3.48 26.75 10.07
CA GLU A 29 -4.34 25.76 9.44
C GLU A 29 -4.40 24.44 10.22
N ALA A 30 -3.29 23.70 10.33
CA ALA A 30 -3.31 22.35 10.89
C ALA A 30 -3.63 22.32 12.39
N GLU A 31 -2.95 23.12 13.20
CA GLU A 31 -3.17 23.12 14.66
C GLU A 31 -4.59 23.58 15.04
N PRO A 32 -5.14 24.71 14.48
CA PRO A 32 -6.51 25.11 14.77
C PRO A 32 -7.55 24.09 14.28
N PHE A 33 -7.32 23.47 13.10
CA PHE A 33 -8.18 22.41 12.59
C PHE A 33 -8.19 21.20 13.53
N LEU A 34 -7.02 20.69 13.89
CA LEU A 34 -6.89 19.54 14.79
C LEU A 34 -7.47 19.85 16.18
N GLN A 35 -7.26 21.06 16.70
CA GLN A 35 -7.82 21.49 17.99
C GLN A 35 -9.36 21.45 17.98
N LYS A 36 -9.99 21.80 16.86
CA LYS A 36 -11.45 21.81 16.71
C LYS A 36 -12.05 20.40 16.75
N ILE A 37 -11.38 19.41 16.18
CA ILE A 37 -11.88 18.02 16.06
C ILE A 37 -11.38 17.10 17.18
N ARG A 38 -10.31 17.48 17.87
CA ARG A 38 -9.64 16.69 18.88
C ARG A 38 -10.53 16.42 20.09
N LYS A 39 -10.57 15.15 20.51
CA LYS A 39 -11.03 14.71 21.83
C LYS A 39 -9.83 14.25 22.63
N SER A 40 -9.57 14.83 23.78
CA SER A 40 -8.40 14.49 24.59
C SER A 40 -8.78 14.28 26.05
N GLY A 41 -7.95 13.57 26.79
CA GLY A 41 -8.16 13.30 28.20
C GLY A 41 -7.01 12.55 28.84
N ILE A 42 -7.19 12.21 30.10
CA ILE A 42 -6.29 11.34 30.87
C ILE A 42 -6.94 9.97 31.03
N MET A 43 -6.30 8.94 30.52
CA MET A 43 -6.67 7.55 30.78
C MET A 43 -6.07 7.13 32.12
N LYS A 44 -6.91 6.90 33.11
CA LYS A 44 -6.48 6.50 34.47
C LYS A 44 -5.94 5.08 34.46
N LEU A 45 -4.82 4.86 35.14
CA LEU A 45 -4.22 3.54 35.37
C LEU A 45 -4.54 3.04 36.80
N SER A 46 -3.84 3.57 37.81
CA SER A 46 -4.07 3.27 39.22
C SER A 46 -3.77 4.50 40.09
N GLY A 47 -4.61 4.77 41.07
CA GLY A 47 -4.50 5.99 41.89
C GLY A 47 -4.60 7.25 41.04
N ASP A 48 -3.70 8.20 41.27
CA ASP A 48 -3.62 9.48 40.53
C ASP A 48 -2.80 9.38 39.23
N LYS A 49 -2.29 8.19 38.90
CA LYS A 49 -1.48 7.96 37.70
C LYS A 49 -2.36 7.84 36.47
N GLY A 50 -1.95 8.48 35.37
CA GLY A 50 -2.68 8.42 34.12
C GLY A 50 -1.84 8.78 32.91
N LEU A 51 -2.36 8.40 31.74
CA LEU A 51 -1.75 8.64 30.45
C LEU A 51 -2.61 9.60 29.65
N TYR A 52 -1.99 10.63 29.12
CA TYR A 52 -2.65 11.59 28.24
C TYR A 52 -2.86 10.97 26.85
N TYR A 53 -4.01 11.23 26.25
CA TYR A 53 -4.33 10.77 24.90
C TYR A 53 -5.09 11.82 24.10
N GLU A 54 -5.01 11.69 22.79
CA GLU A 54 -5.74 12.47 21.81
C GLU A 54 -6.39 11.54 20.78
N LEU A 55 -7.66 11.81 20.45
CA LEU A 55 -8.44 11.14 19.41
C LEU A 55 -8.91 12.16 18.40
N TYR A 56 -8.83 11.81 17.12
CA TYR A 56 -9.25 12.63 15.99
C TYR A 56 -10.30 11.88 15.16
N PRO A 57 -11.55 11.85 15.64
CA PRO A 57 -12.62 11.09 15.01
C PRO A 57 -13.01 11.72 13.66
N GLN A 58 -13.33 10.87 12.68
CA GLN A 58 -13.81 11.24 11.36
C GLN A 58 -15.04 10.41 11.01
N LYS A 59 -16.05 11.06 10.40
CA LYS A 59 -17.22 10.35 9.88
C LYS A 59 -16.82 9.57 8.63
N ASP A 60 -17.32 8.34 8.50
CA ASP A 60 -17.08 7.46 7.34
C ASP A 60 -15.58 7.25 7.05
N ALA A 61 -14.76 7.13 8.10
CA ALA A 61 -13.32 6.95 7.98
C ALA A 61 -12.96 5.61 7.32
N LYS A 62 -11.92 5.62 6.47
CA LYS A 62 -11.34 4.40 5.87
C LYS A 62 -10.78 3.41 6.90
N GLY A 63 -10.49 3.89 8.12
CA GLY A 63 -9.95 3.13 9.24
C GLY A 63 -9.34 4.05 10.29
N THR A 64 -8.80 3.45 11.36
CA THR A 64 -8.19 4.16 12.49
C THR A 64 -6.70 3.91 12.56
N ILE A 65 -5.89 4.95 12.43
CA ILE A 65 -4.44 4.89 12.59
C ILE A 65 -4.08 5.19 14.05
N VAL A 66 -3.53 4.19 14.74
CA VAL A 66 -2.98 4.32 16.09
C VAL A 66 -1.51 4.63 16.00
N ILE A 67 -1.08 5.73 16.62
CA ILE A 67 0.31 6.21 16.56
C ILE A 67 1.03 5.86 17.86
N SER A 68 2.15 5.12 17.73
CA SER A 68 3.11 4.84 18.80
C SER A 68 4.45 5.49 18.46
N TYR A 69 4.79 6.55 19.17
CA TYR A 69 5.91 7.41 18.85
C TYR A 69 7.25 7.00 19.54
N GLY A 70 8.32 7.65 19.14
CA GLY A 70 9.69 7.36 19.56
C GLY A 70 10.07 7.86 20.95
N PHE A 71 11.28 7.52 21.36
CA PHE A 71 11.90 7.96 22.61
C PHE A 71 12.07 9.49 22.62
N THR A 72 11.77 10.15 23.75
CA THR A 72 11.82 11.60 23.97
C THR A 72 10.86 12.44 23.11
N GLU A 73 9.86 11.82 22.50
CA GLU A 73 8.84 12.49 21.70
C GLU A 73 7.54 12.71 22.49
N SER A 74 6.51 13.23 21.81
CA SER A 74 5.17 13.47 22.37
C SER A 74 4.13 13.55 21.27
N CYS A 75 2.83 13.52 21.63
CA CYS A 75 1.72 13.70 20.69
C CYS A 75 1.89 14.94 19.79
N LEU A 76 2.40 16.03 20.36
CA LEU A 76 2.63 17.31 19.66
C LEU A 76 3.45 17.15 18.38
N LYS A 77 4.47 16.30 18.40
CA LYS A 77 5.39 16.10 17.28
C LYS A 77 4.72 15.52 16.03
N TYR A 78 3.56 14.90 16.21
CA TYR A 78 2.81 14.18 15.17
C TYR A 78 1.65 14.97 14.56
N TYR A 79 1.45 16.24 14.94
CA TYR A 79 0.30 17.02 14.45
C TYR A 79 0.29 17.20 12.93
N GLU A 80 1.45 17.43 12.30
CA GLU A 80 1.54 17.49 10.83
C GLU A 80 1.09 16.16 10.19
N LEU A 81 1.60 15.04 10.70
CA LEU A 81 1.29 13.71 10.21
C LEU A 81 -0.20 13.34 10.44
N ILE A 82 -0.74 13.67 11.61
CA ILE A 82 -2.16 13.45 11.93
C ILE A 82 -3.04 14.27 11.00
N TYR A 83 -2.64 15.49 10.66
CA TYR A 83 -3.37 16.33 9.71
C TYR A 83 -3.42 15.69 8.32
N TYR A 84 -2.31 15.13 7.83
CA TYR A 84 -2.28 14.41 6.55
C TYR A 84 -3.11 13.12 6.60
N PHE A 85 -3.01 12.33 7.66
CA PHE A 85 -3.86 11.14 7.83
C PHE A 85 -5.34 11.48 7.79
N TYR A 86 -5.72 12.55 8.46
CA TYR A 86 -7.12 12.99 8.47
C TYR A 86 -7.60 13.45 7.09
N ARG A 87 -6.77 14.20 6.35
CA ARG A 87 -7.08 14.64 4.97
C ARG A 87 -7.26 13.46 4.00
N GLU A 88 -6.53 12.39 4.22
CA GLU A 88 -6.63 11.17 3.41
C GLU A 88 -7.78 10.24 3.84
N GLY A 89 -8.64 10.68 4.75
CA GLY A 89 -9.85 9.95 5.15
C GLY A 89 -9.66 8.98 6.30
N TYR A 90 -8.57 9.06 7.05
CA TYR A 90 -8.34 8.24 8.24
C TYR A 90 -8.61 9.02 9.51
N GLN A 91 -9.24 8.40 10.50
CA GLN A 91 -9.21 8.91 11.87
C GLN A 91 -7.92 8.48 12.56
N ALA A 92 -7.47 9.27 13.52
CA ALA A 92 -6.20 9.02 14.21
C ALA A 92 -6.37 8.96 15.73
N ALA A 93 -5.52 8.17 16.38
CA ALA A 93 -5.45 8.06 17.84
C ALA A 93 -3.98 8.01 18.28
N ILE A 94 -3.63 8.80 19.29
CA ILE A 94 -2.29 8.86 19.84
C ILE A 94 -2.35 9.04 21.35
N MET A 95 -1.40 8.48 22.09
CA MET A 95 -1.23 8.74 23.50
C MET A 95 0.20 9.10 23.85
N ASP A 96 0.40 9.96 24.84
CA ASP A 96 1.71 10.15 25.42
C ASP A 96 2.09 8.93 26.26
N HIS A 97 3.20 8.28 25.91
CA HIS A 97 3.74 7.16 26.68
C HIS A 97 4.08 7.58 28.11
N ARG A 98 4.07 6.64 29.06
CA ARG A 98 4.53 6.92 30.42
C ARG A 98 5.94 7.54 30.39
N GLY A 99 6.18 8.54 31.20
CA GLY A 99 7.44 9.29 31.21
C GLY A 99 7.57 10.33 30.09
N HIS A 100 6.55 10.54 29.24
CA HIS A 100 6.63 11.47 28.11
C HIS A 100 5.47 12.47 28.11
N GLY A 101 5.67 13.60 27.45
CA GLY A 101 4.64 14.59 27.15
C GLY A 101 3.82 15.00 28.38
N ARG A 102 2.49 14.86 28.26
CA ARG A 102 1.50 15.19 29.32
C ARG A 102 1.14 13.99 30.20
N SER A 103 1.75 12.83 29.96
CA SER A 103 1.54 11.63 30.78
C SER A 103 2.32 11.68 32.08
N MET A 104 1.95 10.80 33.01
CA MET A 104 2.62 10.66 34.31
C MET A 104 4.13 10.49 34.18
N ARG A 105 4.85 11.02 35.16
CA ARG A 105 6.28 10.79 35.35
C ARG A 105 6.51 9.74 36.45
N GLU A 106 7.53 8.92 36.31
CA GLU A 106 7.93 7.91 37.29
C GLU A 106 9.16 8.34 38.09
N VAL A 107 9.79 9.45 37.66
CA VAL A 107 10.94 10.12 38.34
C VAL A 107 10.71 11.62 38.43
N GLU A 108 11.38 12.28 39.35
CA GLU A 108 11.25 13.73 39.60
C GLU A 108 11.78 14.57 38.43
N ASP A 109 12.91 14.16 37.83
CA ASP A 109 13.48 14.84 36.66
C ASP A 109 12.60 14.60 35.43
N MET A 110 11.80 15.60 35.05
CA MET A 110 10.86 15.53 33.91
C MET A 110 11.55 15.32 32.59
N THR A 111 12.83 15.54 32.47
CA THR A 111 13.61 15.35 31.24
C THR A 111 14.08 13.89 31.07
N VAL A 112 13.95 13.07 32.13
CA VAL A 112 14.36 11.65 32.16
C VAL A 112 13.18 10.72 31.97
N VAL A 113 13.23 9.92 30.92
CA VAL A 113 12.31 8.81 30.70
C VAL A 113 12.77 7.61 31.55
N HIS A 114 11.87 7.09 32.36
CA HIS A 114 12.13 5.94 33.22
C HIS A 114 11.11 4.83 33.00
N ILE A 115 11.58 3.59 33.00
CA ILE A 115 10.73 2.40 33.02
C ILE A 115 11.51 1.20 33.58
N GLU A 116 10.89 0.44 34.47
CA GLU A 116 11.49 -0.75 35.03
C GLU A 116 11.26 -2.02 34.19
N LEU A 117 10.18 -2.05 33.41
CA LEU A 117 9.81 -3.15 32.52
C LEU A 117 9.24 -2.60 31.22
N PHE A 118 9.90 -2.89 30.09
CA PHE A 118 9.47 -2.41 28.77
C PHE A 118 8.05 -2.86 28.41
N SER A 119 7.64 -4.03 28.85
CA SER A 119 6.29 -4.56 28.63
C SER A 119 5.16 -3.70 29.22
N ARG A 120 5.46 -2.75 30.13
CA ARG A 120 4.47 -1.78 30.61
C ARG A 120 4.00 -0.85 29.49
N TYR A 121 4.90 -0.44 28.56
CA TYR A 121 4.50 0.34 27.38
C TYR A 121 3.49 -0.41 26.52
N VAL A 122 3.72 -1.71 26.31
CA VAL A 122 2.82 -2.57 25.52
C VAL A 122 1.45 -2.70 26.18
N LYS A 123 1.42 -2.91 27.50
CA LYS A 123 0.18 -2.98 28.27
C LYS A 123 -0.60 -1.66 28.27
N ASP A 124 0.11 -0.54 28.36
CA ASP A 124 -0.48 0.79 28.29
C ASP A 124 -1.12 1.05 26.91
N LEU A 125 -0.39 0.68 25.84
CA LEU A 125 -0.90 0.79 24.47
C LEU A 125 -2.13 -0.11 24.27
N HIS A 126 -2.11 -1.33 24.79
CA HIS A 126 -3.25 -2.24 24.71
C HIS A 126 -4.46 -1.68 25.48
N HIS A 127 -4.25 -1.18 26.69
CA HIS A 127 -5.32 -0.54 27.45
C HIS A 127 -5.91 0.69 26.73
N PHE A 128 -5.07 1.47 26.07
CA PHE A 128 -5.50 2.59 25.22
C PHE A 128 -6.34 2.09 24.02
N VAL A 129 -5.84 1.07 23.32
CA VAL A 129 -6.56 0.48 22.16
C VAL A 129 -7.94 -0.02 22.60
N GLU A 130 -8.02 -0.82 23.67
CA GLU A 130 -9.27 -1.38 24.16
C GLU A 130 -10.27 -0.31 24.64
N THR A 131 -9.80 0.67 25.44
CA THR A 131 -10.71 1.57 26.14
C THR A 131 -11.02 2.87 25.39
N LYS A 132 -10.21 3.26 24.42
CA LYS A 132 -10.36 4.55 23.70
C LYS A 132 -10.44 4.37 22.20
N VAL A 133 -9.57 3.54 21.61
CA VAL A 133 -9.47 3.42 20.15
C VAL A 133 -10.61 2.57 19.58
N LYS A 134 -10.81 1.35 20.06
CA LYS A 134 -11.89 0.46 19.59
C LYS A 134 -13.30 1.10 19.71
N PRO A 135 -13.64 1.78 20.81
CA PRO A 135 -14.91 2.50 20.89
C PRO A 135 -15.06 3.64 19.88
N MET A 136 -13.97 4.29 19.46
CA MET A 136 -13.96 5.31 18.40
C MET A 136 -14.05 4.66 17.03
N ALA A 137 -13.28 3.60 16.77
CA ALA A 137 -13.19 2.91 15.49
C ALA A 137 -14.48 2.15 15.15
N LYS A 138 -15.26 1.75 16.16
CA LYS A 138 -16.42 0.85 16.00
C LYS A 138 -15.98 -0.46 15.34
N GLU A 139 -16.55 -0.78 14.15
CA GLU A 139 -16.21 -1.99 13.37
C GLU A 139 -15.14 -1.73 12.28
N GLY A 140 -14.63 -0.49 12.18
CA GLY A 140 -13.62 -0.14 11.19
C GLY A 140 -12.23 -0.75 11.50
N PRO A 141 -11.40 -0.99 10.47
CA PRO A 141 -10.09 -1.58 10.65
C PRO A 141 -9.15 -0.68 11.46
N LEU A 142 -8.29 -1.32 12.28
CA LEU A 142 -7.22 -0.65 13.01
C LEU A 142 -5.90 -0.83 12.26
N TYR A 143 -5.16 0.28 12.14
CA TYR A 143 -3.82 0.34 11.57
C TYR A 143 -2.86 0.90 12.61
N LEU A 144 -1.63 0.41 12.61
CA LEU A 144 -0.57 0.90 13.50
C LEU A 144 0.44 1.71 12.70
N PHE A 145 0.76 2.92 13.16
CA PHE A 145 1.94 3.67 12.75
C PHE A 145 2.89 3.78 13.94
N ALA A 146 4.10 3.23 13.84
CA ALA A 146 4.98 3.13 14.98
C ALA A 146 6.43 3.51 14.64
N HIS A 147 6.99 4.51 15.34
CA HIS A 147 8.33 5.05 15.08
C HIS A 147 9.31 4.70 16.20
N SER A 148 10.54 4.32 15.87
CA SER A 148 11.68 4.17 16.79
C SER A 148 11.37 3.31 18.03
N MET A 149 11.40 3.86 19.25
CA MET A 149 10.96 3.17 20.48
C MET A 149 9.51 2.69 20.35
N GLY A 150 8.62 3.53 19.82
CA GLY A 150 7.26 3.15 19.51
C GLY A 150 7.17 2.00 18.50
N GLY A 151 8.11 1.92 17.56
CA GLY A 151 8.26 0.79 16.64
C GLY A 151 8.62 -0.52 17.36
N CYS A 152 9.45 -0.47 18.39
CA CYS A 152 9.72 -1.63 19.27
C CYS A 152 8.48 -2.00 20.11
N ILE A 153 7.77 -0.99 20.65
CA ILE A 153 6.50 -1.19 21.38
C ILE A 153 5.47 -1.81 20.45
N GLY A 154 5.33 -1.29 19.22
CA GLY A 154 4.40 -1.78 18.22
C GLY A 154 4.70 -3.22 17.79
N ALA A 155 5.96 -3.54 17.49
CA ALA A 155 6.35 -4.91 17.16
C ALA A 155 6.05 -5.89 18.32
N PHE A 156 6.37 -5.50 19.55
CA PHE A 156 6.05 -6.29 20.73
C PHE A 156 4.53 -6.43 20.95
N TYR A 157 3.77 -5.37 20.66
CA TYR A 157 2.31 -5.41 20.69
C TYR A 157 1.74 -6.44 19.72
N LEU A 158 2.17 -6.40 18.45
CA LEU A 158 1.73 -7.32 17.40
C LEU A 158 2.01 -8.81 17.74
N GLU A 159 3.07 -9.08 18.52
CA GLU A 159 3.38 -10.41 19.03
C GLU A 159 2.46 -10.88 20.15
N GLN A 160 1.96 -9.94 20.95
CA GLN A 160 1.12 -10.22 22.12
C GLN A 160 -0.38 -10.21 21.79
N TYR A 161 -0.79 -9.34 20.88
CA TYR A 161 -2.17 -9.08 20.48
C TYR A 161 -2.27 -9.11 18.94
N PRO A 162 -2.04 -10.28 18.33
CA PRO A 162 -1.84 -10.40 16.88
C PRO A 162 -3.09 -10.11 16.04
N ASP A 163 -4.27 -10.07 16.64
CA ASP A 163 -5.55 -9.90 15.93
C ASP A 163 -6.10 -8.45 16.00
N ASP A 164 -5.44 -7.52 16.72
CA ASP A 164 -5.95 -6.17 16.92
C ASP A 164 -5.73 -5.25 15.71
N PHE A 165 -4.60 -5.38 15.03
CA PHE A 165 -4.25 -4.53 13.89
C PHE A 165 -4.26 -5.32 12.58
N LYS A 166 -4.94 -4.79 11.58
CA LYS A 166 -4.95 -5.36 10.23
C LYS A 166 -3.60 -5.18 9.53
N ARG A 167 -3.01 -3.97 9.64
CA ARG A 167 -1.70 -3.62 9.06
C ARG A 167 -0.92 -2.72 10.01
N ALA A 168 0.41 -2.81 9.94
CA ALA A 168 1.31 -2.01 10.75
C ALA A 168 2.45 -1.42 9.91
N VAL A 169 2.67 -0.12 10.06
CA VAL A 169 3.84 0.60 9.54
C VAL A 169 4.82 0.79 10.68
N LEU A 170 6.04 0.24 10.54
CA LEU A 170 7.13 0.42 11.46
C LEU A 170 8.20 1.28 10.80
N THR A 171 8.40 2.50 11.28
CA THR A 171 9.38 3.43 10.71
C THR A 171 10.62 3.54 11.59
N ALA A 172 11.77 3.17 11.05
CA ALA A 172 13.04 3.09 11.76
C ALA A 172 12.93 2.47 13.17
N PRO A 173 12.28 1.29 13.35
CA PRO A 173 11.96 0.74 14.67
C PRO A 173 13.21 0.40 15.47
N MET A 174 13.20 0.69 16.79
CA MET A 174 14.29 0.43 17.73
C MET A 174 14.40 -1.06 18.08
N LEU A 175 14.72 -1.89 17.09
CA LEU A 175 14.95 -3.33 17.28
C LEU A 175 16.40 -3.66 17.63
N GLY A 176 17.28 -2.66 17.59
CA GLY A 176 18.65 -2.73 18.05
C GLY A 176 19.26 -1.34 18.11
N VAL A 177 19.76 -0.93 19.28
CA VAL A 177 20.31 0.40 19.52
C VAL A 177 21.77 0.47 19.07
N LYS A 178 22.18 1.57 18.43
CA LYS A 178 23.59 1.92 18.19
C LYS A 178 24.20 2.52 19.46
N LEU A 179 25.26 1.94 19.97
CA LEU A 179 25.87 2.27 21.27
C LEU A 179 27.30 2.81 21.13
N GLY A 180 27.59 3.55 20.03
CA GLY A 180 28.88 4.21 19.83
C GLY A 180 30.10 3.25 19.86
N GLY A 181 29.92 2.00 19.36
CA GLY A 181 30.99 0.99 19.40
C GLY A 181 31.00 0.12 20.68
N CYS A 182 30.23 0.48 21.72
CA CYS A 182 30.11 -0.35 22.91
C CYS A 182 29.27 -1.61 22.60
N PRO A 183 29.73 -2.84 22.91
CA PRO A 183 28.91 -4.03 22.76
C PRO A 183 27.66 -3.98 23.64
N ALA A 184 26.51 -4.42 23.11
CA ALA A 184 25.24 -4.34 23.83
C ALA A 184 25.25 -5.10 25.18
N TRP A 185 26.00 -6.18 25.30
CA TRP A 185 26.14 -6.90 26.57
C TRP A 185 26.90 -6.06 27.62
N ALA A 186 27.94 -5.31 27.21
CA ALA A 186 28.72 -4.46 28.12
C ALA A 186 27.90 -3.24 28.57
N ALA A 187 27.18 -2.59 27.66
CA ALA A 187 26.27 -1.50 28.00
C ALA A 187 25.17 -1.98 28.97
N ARG A 188 24.64 -3.18 28.77
CA ARG A 188 23.67 -3.77 29.69
C ARG A 188 24.26 -4.04 31.06
N VAL A 189 25.46 -4.63 31.14
CA VAL A 189 26.15 -4.89 32.42
C VAL A 189 26.38 -3.57 33.16
N LEU A 190 26.79 -2.52 32.46
CA LEU A 190 26.93 -1.20 33.06
C LEU A 190 25.62 -0.70 33.69
N CYS A 191 24.51 -0.80 32.96
CA CYS A 191 23.19 -0.46 33.49
C CYS A 191 22.82 -1.33 34.71
N ASP A 192 23.07 -2.65 34.67
CA ASP A 192 22.82 -3.55 35.81
C ASP A 192 23.64 -3.13 37.05
N VAL A 193 24.89 -2.74 36.87
CA VAL A 193 25.75 -2.26 37.98
C VAL A 193 25.20 -0.98 38.60
N GLU A 194 24.80 0.00 37.78
CA GLU A 194 24.25 1.28 38.31
C GLU A 194 22.87 1.06 38.97
N VAL A 195 22.06 0.14 38.46
CA VAL A 195 20.80 -0.28 39.10
C VAL A 195 21.08 -0.89 40.48
N LEU A 196 22.06 -1.80 40.59
CA LEU A 196 22.48 -2.40 41.89
C LEU A 196 23.03 -1.36 42.88
N ARG A 197 23.62 -0.27 42.37
CA ARG A 197 24.07 0.85 43.17
C ARG A 197 22.95 1.80 43.62
N GLY A 198 21.69 1.50 43.30
CA GLY A 198 20.55 2.34 43.61
C GLY A 198 20.41 3.56 42.73
N LYS A 199 21.06 3.60 41.56
CA LYS A 199 21.03 4.72 40.62
C LYS A 199 20.19 4.39 39.37
N GLY A 200 19.37 3.36 39.40
CA GLY A 200 18.60 2.88 38.26
C GLY A 200 17.64 3.93 37.66
N ASP A 201 17.15 4.84 38.48
CA ASP A 201 16.28 5.97 38.10
C ASP A 201 17.02 7.19 37.54
N LYS A 202 18.35 7.24 37.69
CA LYS A 202 19.18 8.36 37.25
C LYS A 202 19.43 8.32 35.74
N ARG A 203 19.70 9.51 35.18
CA ARG A 203 20.06 9.72 33.76
C ARG A 203 21.28 8.89 33.37
N LEU A 204 21.20 8.28 32.19
CA LEU A 204 22.35 7.64 31.56
C LEU A 204 23.49 8.64 31.39
N PHE A 205 24.69 8.28 31.81
CA PHE A 205 25.85 9.18 31.77
C PHE A 205 26.27 9.61 30.35
N THR A 206 25.82 8.89 29.33
CA THR A 206 26.06 9.20 27.91
C THR A 206 25.05 10.17 27.32
N GLN A 207 24.05 10.61 28.09
CA GLN A 207 22.97 11.46 27.63
C GLN A 207 22.91 12.77 28.45
N SER A 208 22.49 13.84 27.77
CA SER A 208 22.44 15.18 28.33
C SER A 208 21.03 15.61 28.72
N ALA A 209 20.89 16.68 29.47
CA ALA A 209 19.64 17.39 29.64
C ALA A 209 19.16 17.98 28.31
N PHE A 210 17.92 18.45 28.29
CA PHE A 210 17.37 19.15 27.12
C PHE A 210 18.24 20.38 26.78
N ASP A 211 18.65 20.43 25.52
CA ASP A 211 19.36 21.57 24.96
C ASP A 211 18.37 22.42 24.14
N PRO A 212 18.04 23.65 24.59
CA PRO A 212 17.17 24.53 23.85
C PRO A 212 17.79 25.05 22.54
N GLU A 213 19.13 24.96 22.41
CA GLU A 213 19.91 25.43 21.25
C GLU A 213 20.38 24.26 20.36
N GLU A 214 19.71 23.07 20.46
CA GLU A 214 20.05 21.92 19.62
C GLU A 214 20.08 22.29 18.13
N ARG A 215 21.24 22.10 17.51
CA ARG A 215 21.45 22.45 16.10
C ARG A 215 20.87 21.39 15.18
N PHE A 216 20.42 21.83 14.00
CA PHE A 216 19.87 20.95 13.00
C PHE A 216 20.81 19.81 12.58
N GLU A 217 22.14 20.06 12.51
CA GLU A 217 23.13 19.03 12.15
C GLU A 217 23.18 17.87 13.15
N GLU A 218 22.80 18.10 14.40
CA GLU A 218 22.83 17.14 15.50
C GLU A 218 21.51 16.37 15.67
N CYS A 219 20.42 16.91 15.11
CA CYS A 219 19.09 16.34 15.26
C CYS A 219 18.84 15.08 14.38
N SER A 220 17.75 14.39 14.65
CA SER A 220 17.34 13.17 13.95
C SER A 220 16.42 13.42 12.74
N ALA A 221 15.95 14.66 12.52
CA ALA A 221 15.15 15.05 11.36
C ALA A 221 16.02 15.41 10.16
N SER A 222 15.49 15.27 8.96
CA SER A 222 16.18 15.66 7.71
C SER A 222 15.63 16.96 7.12
N SER A 223 14.51 17.51 7.62
CA SER A 223 13.97 18.82 7.25
C SER A 223 14.26 19.84 8.35
N GLU A 224 14.93 20.95 7.98
CA GLU A 224 15.24 22.05 8.90
C GLU A 224 13.96 22.77 9.37
N ALA A 225 13.02 23.01 8.47
CA ALA A 225 11.76 23.66 8.81
C ALA A 225 10.96 22.86 9.85
N ARG A 226 10.88 21.52 9.69
CA ARG A 226 10.22 20.63 10.64
C ARG A 226 10.96 20.56 11.99
N HIS A 227 12.29 20.64 11.97
CA HIS A 227 13.09 20.73 13.19
C HIS A 227 12.82 22.05 13.92
N ALA A 228 12.90 23.19 13.24
CA ALA A 228 12.70 24.52 13.81
C ALA A 228 11.31 24.68 14.46
N TRP A 229 10.24 24.27 13.75
CA TRP A 229 8.87 24.30 14.27
C TRP A 229 8.76 23.49 15.57
N TYR A 230 9.28 22.26 15.62
CA TYR A 230 9.18 21.41 16.81
C TYR A 230 10.01 21.96 17.98
N MET A 231 11.22 22.47 17.73
CA MET A 231 12.06 23.09 18.75
C MET A 231 11.41 24.35 19.33
N LYS A 232 10.76 25.18 18.53
CA LYS A 232 9.94 26.31 19.01
C LYS A 232 8.89 25.85 20.04
N LYS A 233 8.17 24.78 19.76
CA LYS A 233 7.16 24.21 20.68
C LYS A 233 7.78 23.63 21.94
N ARG A 234 8.90 22.92 21.85
CA ARG A 234 9.61 22.34 23.01
C ARG A 234 10.14 23.42 23.96
N ARG A 235 10.69 24.53 23.42
CA ARG A 235 11.14 25.66 24.22
C ARG A 235 10.01 26.28 25.04
N GLY A 236 8.80 26.29 24.52
CA GLY A 236 7.64 26.90 25.14
C GLY A 236 6.97 26.08 26.25
N ASP A 237 7.31 24.81 26.41
CA ASP A 237 6.62 23.92 27.36
C ASP A 237 7.55 22.80 27.87
N GLU A 238 7.86 22.83 29.17
CA GLU A 238 8.77 21.89 29.84
C GLU A 238 8.28 20.41 29.73
N ARG A 239 6.96 20.18 29.59
CA ARG A 239 6.40 18.85 29.43
C ARG A 239 6.93 18.13 28.19
N TYR A 240 7.40 18.85 27.18
CA TYR A 240 7.94 18.33 25.92
C TYR A 240 9.49 18.29 25.89
N GLN A 241 10.16 18.57 27.03
CA GLN A 241 11.62 18.65 27.12
C GLN A 241 12.29 17.33 27.53
N THR A 242 11.58 16.19 27.42
CA THR A 242 12.24 14.89 27.59
C THR A 242 13.42 14.76 26.63
N SER A 243 14.57 14.31 27.14
CA SER A 243 15.83 14.31 26.38
C SER A 243 16.71 13.08 26.66
N SER A 244 16.43 12.33 27.71
CA SER A 244 17.30 11.24 28.15
C SER A 244 16.53 10.10 28.81
N GLY A 245 17.16 8.91 28.87
CA GLY A 245 16.65 7.75 29.60
C GLY A 245 17.41 7.50 30.90
N SER A 246 16.76 6.80 31.82
CA SER A 246 17.37 6.25 33.01
C SER A 246 18.19 4.99 32.73
N TYR A 247 19.02 4.55 33.67
CA TYR A 247 19.71 3.25 33.51
C TYR A 247 18.75 2.07 33.38
N TYR A 248 17.61 2.07 34.08
CA TYR A 248 16.56 1.07 33.85
C TYR A 248 16.05 1.12 32.41
N TRP A 249 15.73 2.30 31.89
CA TRP A 249 15.26 2.42 30.52
C TRP A 249 16.29 1.91 29.50
N GLY A 250 17.57 2.25 29.67
CA GLY A 250 18.65 1.81 28.78
C GLY A 250 18.80 0.29 28.73
N LYS A 251 18.78 -0.36 29.91
CA LYS A 251 18.76 -1.82 30.05
C LYS A 251 17.55 -2.44 29.34
N GLU A 252 16.37 -1.91 29.61
CA GLU A 252 15.11 -2.44 29.07
C GLU A 252 14.98 -2.24 27.57
N ALA A 253 15.48 -1.14 27.01
CA ALA A 253 15.53 -0.91 25.57
C ALA A 253 16.38 -1.98 24.84
N ILE A 254 17.55 -2.32 25.41
CA ILE A 254 18.42 -3.38 24.87
C ILE A 254 17.75 -4.75 24.95
N ASN A 255 17.09 -5.07 26.06
CA ASN A 255 16.41 -6.34 26.28
C ASN A 255 15.20 -6.50 25.35
N ALA A 256 14.37 -5.46 25.21
CA ALA A 256 13.18 -5.46 24.39
C ALA A 256 13.50 -5.72 22.91
N GLY A 257 14.50 -5.03 22.33
CA GLY A 257 14.91 -5.25 20.96
C GLY A 257 15.35 -6.69 20.70
N LYS A 258 16.12 -7.31 21.60
CA LYS A 258 16.51 -8.72 21.49
C LYS A 258 15.31 -9.66 21.60
N PHE A 259 14.38 -9.37 22.50
CA PHE A 259 13.20 -10.20 22.72
C PHE A 259 12.30 -10.22 21.48
N VAL A 260 11.93 -9.05 20.99
CA VAL A 260 11.05 -8.86 19.83
C VAL A 260 11.62 -9.52 18.56
N VAL A 261 12.91 -9.35 18.30
CA VAL A 261 13.54 -9.95 17.10
C VAL A 261 13.69 -11.46 17.19
N SER A 262 13.48 -12.08 18.38
CA SER A 262 13.62 -13.54 18.50
C SER A 262 12.59 -14.28 17.61
N ARG A 263 13.02 -15.41 17.02
CA ARG A 263 12.18 -16.18 16.10
C ARG A 263 10.83 -16.55 16.71
N ARG A 264 10.85 -17.04 17.96
CA ARG A 264 9.66 -17.45 18.71
C ARG A 264 8.62 -16.32 18.88
N GLN A 265 9.08 -15.06 18.92
CA GLN A 265 8.19 -13.92 19.09
C GLN A 265 7.73 -13.39 17.73
N ALA A 266 8.66 -13.09 16.82
CA ALA A 266 8.34 -12.53 15.52
C ALA A 266 7.36 -13.41 14.69
N GLU A 267 7.45 -14.74 14.77
CA GLU A 267 6.53 -15.67 14.10
C GLU A 267 5.07 -15.58 14.60
N LYS A 268 4.79 -14.87 15.70
CA LYS A 268 3.42 -14.66 16.19
C LYS A 268 2.69 -13.50 15.49
N VAL A 269 3.41 -12.65 14.79
CA VAL A 269 2.82 -11.49 14.09
C VAL A 269 1.98 -11.99 12.94
N LYS A 270 0.68 -11.65 12.97
CA LYS A 270 -0.31 -11.98 11.93
C LYS A 270 -0.58 -10.80 10.99
N ALA A 271 -0.44 -9.58 11.51
CA ALA A 271 -0.66 -8.37 10.72
C ALA A 271 0.37 -8.28 9.58
N SER A 272 -0.04 -7.76 8.43
CA SER A 272 0.89 -7.31 7.39
C SER A 272 1.75 -6.17 7.94
N VAL A 273 3.07 -6.21 7.73
CA VAL A 273 4.00 -5.20 8.26
C VAL A 273 4.82 -4.56 7.14
N LEU A 274 4.74 -3.24 7.03
CA LEU A 274 5.63 -2.44 6.20
C LEU A 274 6.67 -1.76 7.10
N LEU A 275 7.95 -2.10 6.92
CA LEU A 275 9.04 -1.52 7.68
C LEU A 275 9.87 -0.60 6.81
N PHE A 276 10.00 0.67 7.23
CA PHE A 276 10.91 1.63 6.61
C PHE A 276 12.24 1.71 7.36
N GLN A 277 13.33 1.65 6.60
CA GLN A 277 14.71 1.71 7.08
C GLN A 277 15.41 2.97 6.53
N ALA A 278 15.86 3.87 7.40
CA ALA A 278 16.55 5.09 7.00
C ALA A 278 18.04 4.83 6.72
N GLU A 279 18.57 5.42 5.63
CA GLU A 279 19.98 5.25 5.25
C GLU A 279 20.95 5.85 6.26
N GLN A 280 20.69 7.10 6.67
CA GLN A 280 21.60 7.87 7.55
C GLN A 280 21.24 7.76 9.03
N ASP A 281 20.57 6.65 9.41
CA ASP A 281 20.20 6.44 10.81
C ASP A 281 21.43 6.28 11.70
N LYS A 282 21.54 7.16 12.73
CA LYS A 282 22.63 7.12 13.71
C LYS A 282 22.24 6.45 15.04
N LEU A 283 20.95 6.13 15.23
CA LEU A 283 20.39 5.67 16.50
C LEU A 283 20.11 4.17 16.55
N VAL A 284 19.60 3.59 15.47
CA VAL A 284 19.21 2.18 15.43
C VAL A 284 19.95 1.40 14.35
N LYS A 285 20.06 0.09 14.58
CA LYS A 285 20.76 -0.84 13.68
C LYS A 285 19.82 -1.38 12.63
N ALA A 286 20.29 -1.46 11.39
CA ALA A 286 19.55 -2.01 10.25
C ALA A 286 19.34 -3.54 10.37
N GLU A 287 20.37 -4.29 10.75
CA GLU A 287 20.35 -5.77 10.78
C GLU A 287 19.25 -6.38 11.66
N PRO A 288 18.93 -5.88 12.88
CA PRO A 288 17.79 -6.40 13.63
C PRO A 288 16.43 -6.13 12.97
N GLN A 289 16.28 -5.03 12.22
CA GLN A 289 15.08 -4.71 11.46
C GLN A 289 14.89 -5.72 10.31
N GLU A 290 15.93 -6.00 9.55
CA GLU A 290 15.96 -6.99 8.48
C GLU A 290 15.66 -8.40 9.03
N ARG A 291 16.23 -8.75 10.17
CA ARG A 291 15.99 -10.00 10.85
C ARG A 291 14.55 -10.15 11.34
N PHE A 292 13.93 -9.10 11.85
CA PHE A 292 12.54 -9.11 12.27
C PHE A 292 11.63 -9.38 11.07
N ILE A 293 11.75 -8.58 10.01
CA ILE A 293 10.93 -8.73 8.80
C ILE A 293 11.11 -10.11 8.15
N SER A 294 12.31 -10.69 8.16
CA SER A 294 12.53 -12.03 7.60
C SER A 294 11.87 -13.18 8.39
N ARG A 295 11.33 -12.90 9.58
CA ARG A 295 10.73 -13.88 10.48
C ARG A 295 9.22 -13.80 10.61
N ILE A 296 8.62 -12.73 10.15
CA ILE A 296 7.16 -12.57 10.12
C ILE A 296 6.58 -13.12 8.81
N ALA A 297 5.33 -13.54 8.85
CA ALA A 297 4.67 -14.19 7.72
C ALA A 297 4.46 -13.24 6.53
N ASP A 298 4.01 -12.01 6.79
CA ASP A 298 3.74 -10.98 5.79
C ASP A 298 4.49 -9.70 6.17
N GLY A 299 5.72 -9.58 5.68
CA GLY A 299 6.62 -8.48 5.98
C GLY A 299 7.34 -7.93 4.76
N ARG A 300 7.29 -6.61 4.61
CA ARG A 300 7.95 -5.86 3.54
C ARG A 300 8.90 -4.82 4.12
N LEU A 301 10.11 -4.71 3.56
CA LEU A 301 11.13 -3.76 3.99
C LEU A 301 11.45 -2.79 2.86
N VAL A 302 11.25 -1.50 3.15
CA VAL A 302 11.54 -0.39 2.23
C VAL A 302 12.70 0.45 2.78
N PHE A 303 13.77 0.56 2.00
CA PHE A 303 14.91 1.40 2.28
C PHE A 303 14.65 2.83 1.79
N VAL A 304 14.91 3.82 2.62
CA VAL A 304 14.70 5.24 2.32
C VAL A 304 16.06 5.93 2.23
N PRO A 305 16.48 6.32 1.01
CA PRO A 305 17.78 6.94 0.80
C PRO A 305 17.83 8.39 1.31
N GLY A 306 19.01 8.85 1.68
CA GLY A 306 19.31 10.26 1.98
C GLY A 306 18.74 10.81 3.28
N VAL A 307 18.02 10.00 4.09
CA VAL A 307 17.35 10.51 5.29
C VAL A 307 17.93 10.00 6.60
N ARG A 308 17.77 10.81 7.65
CA ARG A 308 18.10 10.49 9.03
C ARG A 308 16.98 9.65 9.68
N HIS A 309 17.11 9.39 10.97
CA HIS A 309 16.23 8.50 11.74
C HIS A 309 14.73 8.83 11.65
N GLU A 310 14.35 10.11 11.66
CA GLU A 310 12.96 10.57 11.64
C GLU A 310 12.46 10.74 10.20
N ILE A 311 12.17 9.62 9.51
CA ILE A 311 11.75 9.61 8.10
C ILE A 311 10.51 10.48 7.88
N TYR A 312 9.54 10.46 8.79
CA TYR A 312 8.31 11.25 8.74
C TYR A 312 8.53 12.77 8.90
N ARG A 313 9.77 13.19 9.11
CA ARG A 313 10.21 14.60 9.15
C ARG A 313 11.34 14.87 8.14
N ALA A 314 11.27 14.18 7.03
CA ALA A 314 12.13 14.40 5.87
C ALA A 314 11.64 15.59 5.02
N PRO A 315 12.47 16.14 4.12
CA PRO A 315 12.03 17.08 3.09
C PRO A 315 10.91 16.51 2.22
N ASN A 316 10.12 17.40 1.59
CA ASN A 316 8.92 17.02 0.85
C ASN A 316 9.17 16.01 -0.27
N GLU A 317 10.32 16.07 -0.95
CA GLU A 317 10.71 15.09 -1.98
C GLU A 317 10.81 13.65 -1.47
N VAL A 318 10.99 13.45 -0.16
CA VAL A 318 10.97 12.13 0.47
C VAL A 318 9.66 11.89 1.23
N LEU A 319 9.15 12.92 1.92
CA LEU A 319 7.94 12.78 2.74
C LEU A 319 6.70 12.42 1.91
N GLN A 320 6.54 13.04 0.73
CA GLN A 320 5.38 12.75 -0.13
C GLN A 320 5.36 11.29 -0.63
N PRO A 321 6.42 10.74 -1.27
CA PRO A 321 6.43 9.34 -1.66
C PRO A 321 6.41 8.39 -0.46
N TYR A 322 6.97 8.77 0.69
CA TYR A 322 6.87 7.99 1.92
C TYR A 322 5.42 7.87 2.42
N LEU A 323 4.65 8.97 2.43
CA LEU A 323 3.24 8.96 2.80
C LEU A 323 2.39 8.23 1.76
N GLU A 324 2.67 8.42 0.47
CA GLU A 324 2.00 7.68 -0.61
C GLU A 324 2.12 6.18 -0.42
N GLU A 325 3.33 5.69 -0.08
CA GLU A 325 3.58 4.28 0.16
C GLU A 325 2.86 3.75 1.42
N ILE A 326 2.76 4.56 2.48
CA ILE A 326 1.99 4.23 3.69
C ILE A 326 0.49 4.09 3.38
N PHE A 327 -0.08 5.05 2.65
CA PHE A 327 -1.50 5.00 2.33
C PHE A 327 -1.82 3.84 1.37
N ARG A 328 -0.98 3.61 0.37
CA ARG A 328 -1.05 2.43 -0.49
C ARG A 328 -1.10 1.15 0.33
N PHE A 329 -0.19 1.02 1.29
CA PHE A 329 -0.11 -0.14 2.15
C PHE A 329 -1.37 -0.30 3.03
N TYR A 330 -1.86 0.78 3.66
CA TYR A 330 -3.09 0.72 4.46
C TYR A 330 -4.34 0.42 3.62
N GLU A 331 -4.38 0.84 2.38
CA GLU A 331 -5.47 0.55 1.43
C GLU A 331 -5.42 -0.88 0.87
N GLY A 332 -4.43 -1.68 1.22
CA GLY A 332 -4.28 -3.05 0.74
C GLY A 332 -3.47 -3.20 -0.53
N ALA A 333 -2.89 -2.12 -1.04
CA ALA A 333 -2.08 -2.13 -2.25
C ALA A 333 -0.67 -2.74 -2.08
N GLY A 334 -0.46 -3.57 -1.08
CA GLY A 334 0.86 -4.12 -0.74
C GLY A 334 0.99 -5.64 -0.83
N GLN A 335 -0.07 -6.36 -1.15
CA GLN A 335 0.07 -7.78 -1.54
C GLN A 335 0.76 -7.83 -2.92
N PRO A 336 1.84 -8.61 -3.09
CA PRO A 336 2.50 -8.67 -4.38
C PRO A 336 1.55 -9.27 -5.41
N VAL A 337 1.04 -8.42 -6.30
CA VAL A 337 0.37 -8.85 -7.52
C VAL A 337 1.49 -9.36 -8.42
N THR A 338 1.72 -10.67 -8.43
CA THR A 338 2.80 -11.29 -9.21
C THR A 338 2.23 -12.26 -10.23
N LYS A 339 2.97 -12.45 -11.34
CA LYS A 339 2.63 -13.42 -12.37
C LYS A 339 2.45 -14.83 -11.76
N GLU A 340 3.35 -15.23 -10.86
CA GLU A 340 3.34 -16.55 -10.23
C GLU A 340 2.11 -16.79 -9.35
N ALA A 341 1.63 -15.73 -8.65
CA ALA A 341 0.47 -15.83 -7.77
C ALA A 341 -0.85 -15.90 -8.55
N GLN A 342 -0.89 -15.37 -9.77
CA GLN A 342 -2.11 -15.23 -10.56
C GLN A 342 -2.16 -16.14 -11.80
N ALA A 343 -1.02 -16.67 -12.28
CA ALA A 343 -0.99 -17.53 -13.46
C ALA A 343 -1.85 -18.79 -13.29
N LEU A 344 -2.63 -19.13 -14.33
CA LEU A 344 -3.31 -20.41 -14.39
C LEU A 344 -2.32 -21.55 -14.65
N LEU A 345 -2.70 -22.75 -14.29
CA LEU A 345 -1.96 -23.99 -14.59
C LEU A 345 -2.16 -24.40 -16.07
N THR A 346 -1.97 -23.43 -16.98
CA THR A 346 -2.15 -23.59 -18.43
C THR A 346 -1.01 -22.88 -19.14
N ALA A 347 0.04 -23.60 -19.50
CA ALA A 347 1.28 -23.03 -20.03
C ALA A 347 1.18 -22.56 -21.50
N GLY A 348 0.26 -23.11 -22.29
CA GLY A 348 0.08 -22.82 -23.72
C GLY A 348 -1.02 -21.81 -24.02
N ILE A 349 -1.69 -21.23 -23.03
CA ILE A 349 -2.66 -20.15 -23.24
C ILE A 349 -2.01 -18.83 -22.80
N GLU A 350 -1.84 -17.91 -23.75
CA GLU A 350 -1.18 -16.64 -23.46
C GLU A 350 -1.98 -15.78 -22.47
N ASN A 351 -1.28 -15.02 -21.65
CA ASN A 351 -1.83 -14.06 -20.70
C ASN A 351 -2.88 -14.66 -19.74
N ALA A 352 -2.81 -15.97 -19.50
CA ALA A 352 -3.78 -16.74 -18.73
C ALA A 352 -3.59 -16.55 -17.23
N ARG A 353 -4.61 -15.98 -16.56
CA ARG A 353 -4.58 -15.75 -15.10
C ARG A 353 -5.97 -15.66 -14.50
N GLU A 354 -6.01 -15.79 -13.16
CA GLU A 354 -7.21 -15.58 -12.35
C GLU A 354 -7.17 -14.23 -11.62
N LEU A 355 -8.32 -13.75 -11.17
CA LEU A 355 -8.43 -12.59 -10.29
C LEU A 355 -8.60 -12.99 -8.81
N GLY A 356 -8.47 -14.27 -8.47
CA GLY A 356 -8.63 -14.79 -7.11
C GLY A 356 -7.53 -14.33 -6.17
N GLY A 357 -7.87 -14.18 -4.88
CA GLY A 357 -6.94 -13.82 -3.82
C GLY A 357 -6.73 -12.32 -3.60
N TYR A 358 -7.25 -11.43 -4.44
CA TYR A 358 -7.17 -9.99 -4.21
C TYR A 358 -8.09 -9.57 -3.06
N GLU A 359 -7.58 -8.72 -2.18
CA GLU A 359 -8.30 -8.23 -1.01
C GLU A 359 -9.25 -7.08 -1.38
N ALA A 360 -10.51 -7.19 -0.97
CA ALA A 360 -11.51 -6.13 -1.06
C ALA A 360 -11.44 -5.20 0.16
N ALA A 361 -12.04 -4.01 0.06
CA ALA A 361 -12.03 -2.99 1.12
C ALA A 361 -12.65 -3.45 2.45
N ASP A 362 -13.58 -4.41 2.40
CA ASP A 362 -14.22 -5.00 3.59
C ASP A 362 -13.41 -6.16 4.23
N GLY A 363 -12.24 -6.47 3.66
CA GLY A 363 -11.32 -7.49 4.16
C GLY A 363 -11.57 -8.90 3.64
N ARG A 364 -12.64 -9.12 2.88
CA ARG A 364 -12.82 -10.36 2.14
C ARG A 364 -11.87 -10.44 0.95
N HIS A 365 -11.68 -11.63 0.42
CA HIS A 365 -10.83 -11.86 -0.75
C HIS A 365 -11.66 -12.34 -1.93
N VAL A 366 -11.24 -11.99 -3.15
CA VAL A 366 -11.82 -12.55 -4.36
C VAL A 366 -11.58 -14.06 -4.37
N LYS A 367 -12.66 -14.84 -4.52
CA LYS A 367 -12.59 -16.31 -4.55
C LYS A 367 -11.68 -16.78 -5.69
N ARG A 368 -10.84 -17.78 -5.39
CA ARG A 368 -9.95 -18.37 -6.40
C ARG A 368 -10.70 -19.30 -7.35
N GLY A 369 -10.19 -19.37 -8.58
CA GLY A 369 -10.68 -20.30 -9.60
C GLY A 369 -12.01 -19.92 -10.26
N LEU A 370 -12.64 -18.78 -9.93
CA LEU A 370 -13.95 -18.38 -10.47
C LEU A 370 -13.88 -17.32 -11.57
N LEU A 371 -12.91 -16.42 -11.53
CA LEU A 371 -12.80 -15.27 -12.42
C LEU A 371 -11.48 -15.37 -13.21
N LEU A 372 -11.57 -15.81 -14.47
CA LEU A 372 -10.42 -16.15 -15.29
C LEU A 372 -10.33 -15.25 -16.52
N ARG A 373 -9.11 -14.85 -16.90
CA ARG A 373 -8.88 -14.06 -18.11
C ARG A 373 -7.71 -14.61 -18.93
N THR A 374 -7.80 -14.53 -20.26
CA THR A 374 -6.79 -15.07 -21.18
C THR A 374 -6.68 -14.22 -22.45
N ALA A 375 -5.70 -14.52 -23.31
CA ALA A 375 -5.78 -14.21 -24.73
C ALA A 375 -6.78 -15.16 -25.43
N LYS A 376 -6.95 -15.03 -26.76
CA LYS A 376 -7.87 -15.87 -27.57
C LYS A 376 -7.60 -17.36 -27.33
N LEU A 377 -8.64 -18.17 -27.39
CA LEU A 377 -8.56 -19.60 -27.17
C LEU A 377 -8.36 -20.41 -28.48
N SER A 378 -8.40 -19.75 -29.66
CA SER A 378 -8.28 -20.42 -30.95
C SER A 378 -7.00 -21.25 -31.11
N ASP A 379 -5.91 -20.85 -30.46
CA ASP A 379 -4.61 -21.52 -30.56
C ASP A 379 -4.31 -22.40 -29.32
N ALA A 380 -5.27 -22.50 -28.38
CA ALA A 380 -5.08 -23.22 -27.14
C ALA A 380 -4.96 -24.73 -27.35
N PRO A 381 -3.98 -25.43 -26.76
CA PRO A 381 -3.89 -26.87 -26.78
C PRO A 381 -5.14 -27.55 -26.18
N LYS A 382 -5.57 -28.66 -26.75
CA LYS A 382 -6.77 -29.37 -26.27
C LYS A 382 -6.66 -29.81 -24.81
N GLU A 383 -5.48 -30.20 -24.39
CA GLU A 383 -5.21 -30.62 -23.03
C GLU A 383 -5.42 -29.48 -22.05
N GLU A 384 -5.12 -28.24 -22.44
CA GLU A 384 -5.29 -27.04 -21.59
C GLU A 384 -6.75 -26.57 -21.57
N LEU A 385 -7.47 -26.72 -22.68
CA LEU A 385 -8.93 -26.50 -22.68
C LEU A 385 -9.64 -27.50 -21.77
N ALA A 386 -9.20 -28.77 -21.75
CA ALA A 386 -9.67 -29.76 -20.79
C ALA A 386 -9.32 -29.37 -19.35
N ALA A 387 -8.09 -28.86 -19.09
CA ALA A 387 -7.69 -28.37 -17.77
C ALA A 387 -8.55 -27.20 -17.28
N LEU A 388 -8.91 -26.25 -18.16
CA LEU A 388 -9.83 -25.15 -17.79
C LEU A 388 -11.20 -25.72 -17.37
N LYS A 389 -11.71 -26.72 -18.05
CA LYS A 389 -12.99 -27.39 -17.72
C LYS A 389 -12.90 -28.15 -16.40
N ASP A 390 -11.86 -28.97 -16.23
CA ASP A 390 -11.80 -29.98 -15.16
C ASP A 390 -11.22 -29.40 -13.85
N LEU A 391 -10.18 -28.56 -13.94
CA LEU A 391 -9.53 -27.98 -12.74
C LEU A 391 -10.26 -26.73 -12.24
N TYR A 392 -10.71 -25.88 -13.15
CA TYR A 392 -11.36 -24.60 -12.78
C TYR A 392 -12.89 -24.68 -12.86
N HIS A 393 -13.47 -25.83 -13.22
CA HIS A 393 -14.91 -25.98 -13.39
C HIS A 393 -15.52 -24.91 -14.31
N LEU A 394 -14.86 -24.64 -15.45
CA LEU A 394 -15.27 -23.61 -16.39
C LEU A 394 -16.72 -23.82 -16.86
N GLY A 395 -17.55 -22.80 -16.71
CA GLY A 395 -18.95 -22.79 -17.07
C GLY A 395 -19.27 -21.93 -18.28
N THR A 396 -18.57 -20.82 -18.41
CA THR A 396 -18.86 -19.82 -19.43
C THR A 396 -17.57 -19.18 -19.94
N VAL A 397 -17.46 -19.03 -21.25
CA VAL A 397 -16.47 -18.21 -21.95
C VAL A 397 -17.18 -16.98 -22.51
N VAL A 398 -16.63 -15.80 -22.28
CA VAL A 398 -17.10 -14.52 -22.82
C VAL A 398 -16.05 -13.99 -23.77
N ASP A 399 -16.38 -13.90 -25.05
CA ASP A 399 -15.49 -13.41 -26.12
C ASP A 399 -15.81 -11.95 -26.44
N PHE A 400 -14.86 -11.04 -26.20
CA PHE A 400 -14.97 -9.59 -26.46
C PHE A 400 -14.44 -9.20 -27.85
N ARG A 401 -14.06 -10.15 -28.69
CA ARG A 401 -13.54 -9.86 -30.02
C ARG A 401 -14.63 -9.32 -30.93
N THR A 402 -14.18 -8.65 -31.97
CA THR A 402 -15.05 -8.23 -33.06
C THR A 402 -15.51 -9.43 -33.89
N SER A 403 -16.51 -9.24 -34.72
CA SER A 403 -16.98 -10.33 -35.58
C SER A 403 -15.89 -10.80 -36.54
N SER A 404 -15.13 -9.86 -37.12
CA SER A 404 -14.04 -10.18 -38.05
C SER A 404 -12.87 -10.93 -37.37
N GLU A 405 -12.48 -10.54 -36.16
CA GLU A 405 -11.43 -11.25 -35.37
C GLU A 405 -11.87 -12.69 -35.06
N ARG A 406 -13.13 -12.88 -34.71
CA ARG A 406 -13.67 -14.17 -34.35
C ARG A 406 -13.82 -15.09 -35.58
N ASP A 407 -14.28 -14.54 -36.71
CA ASP A 407 -14.43 -15.31 -37.95
C ASP A 407 -13.08 -15.74 -38.53
N ALA A 408 -12.04 -14.94 -38.35
CA ALA A 408 -10.67 -15.28 -38.75
C ALA A 408 -10.03 -16.37 -37.85
N ALA A 409 -10.37 -16.39 -36.55
CA ALA A 409 -9.79 -17.33 -35.58
C ALA A 409 -10.86 -17.76 -34.56
N PRO A 410 -11.80 -18.65 -34.92
CA PRO A 410 -12.89 -19.07 -34.04
C PRO A 410 -12.37 -19.84 -32.83
N ASP A 411 -12.99 -19.60 -31.67
CA ASP A 411 -12.68 -20.38 -30.47
C ASP A 411 -13.16 -21.83 -30.61
N PRO A 412 -12.43 -22.78 -30.03
CA PRO A 412 -12.83 -24.17 -30.00
C PRO A 412 -14.06 -24.36 -29.09
N GLU A 413 -14.93 -25.29 -29.48
CA GLU A 413 -16.03 -25.74 -28.62
C GLU A 413 -15.50 -26.57 -27.46
N ILE A 414 -15.89 -26.20 -26.21
CA ILE A 414 -15.60 -26.96 -25.01
C ILE A 414 -16.90 -27.57 -24.51
N GLU A 415 -16.97 -28.90 -24.47
CA GLU A 415 -18.19 -29.62 -24.08
C GLU A 415 -18.70 -29.22 -22.69
N GLY A 416 -19.94 -28.75 -22.59
CA GLY A 416 -20.58 -28.31 -21.35
C GLY A 416 -20.21 -26.92 -20.89
N VAL A 417 -19.48 -26.15 -21.72
CA VAL A 417 -19.13 -24.74 -21.51
C VAL A 417 -19.93 -23.87 -22.48
N LYS A 418 -20.54 -22.82 -21.96
CA LYS A 418 -21.31 -21.85 -22.74
C LYS A 418 -20.38 -20.79 -23.33
N ASN A 419 -20.36 -20.64 -24.65
CA ASN A 419 -19.65 -19.57 -25.34
C ASN A 419 -20.59 -18.39 -25.60
N ILE A 420 -20.25 -17.19 -25.15
CA ILE A 420 -21.02 -15.95 -25.31
C ILE A 420 -20.14 -14.90 -25.97
N HIS A 421 -20.60 -14.43 -27.14
CA HIS A 421 -19.94 -13.31 -27.82
C HIS A 421 -20.56 -11.98 -27.38
N ILE A 422 -19.73 -11.04 -26.97
CA ILE A 422 -20.11 -9.67 -26.60
C ILE A 422 -19.22 -8.69 -27.35
N LYS A 423 -19.82 -7.88 -28.20
CA LYS A 423 -19.13 -6.85 -28.94
C LYS A 423 -18.90 -5.62 -28.03
N VAL A 424 -17.64 -5.20 -27.85
CA VAL A 424 -17.26 -4.02 -27.05
C VAL A 424 -16.56 -2.92 -27.89
N LEU A 425 -16.40 -3.12 -29.19
CA LEU A 425 -15.89 -2.11 -30.11
C LEU A 425 -16.89 -1.87 -31.24
N GLU A 426 -16.99 -0.62 -31.73
CA GLU A 426 -17.77 -0.26 -32.91
C GLU A 426 -17.11 -0.80 -34.18
N GLU A 427 -17.91 -1.05 -35.24
CA GLU A 427 -17.41 -1.63 -36.51
C GLU A 427 -16.40 -0.74 -37.23
N ASP A 428 -16.57 0.58 -37.13
CA ASP A 428 -15.67 1.56 -37.74
C ASP A 428 -14.28 1.62 -37.07
N MET A 429 -14.19 1.29 -35.78
CA MET A 429 -12.93 1.13 -35.07
C MET A 429 -12.25 -0.23 -35.38
N ASP A 430 -13.02 -1.21 -35.84
CA ASP A 430 -12.55 -2.51 -36.29
C ASP A 430 -11.57 -2.41 -37.48
N SER A 431 -11.87 -1.51 -38.41
CA SER A 431 -11.10 -1.37 -39.65
C SER A 431 -9.68 -0.84 -39.48
N ALA A 432 -9.43 -0.06 -38.40
CA ALA A 432 -8.13 0.55 -38.16
C ALA A 432 -7.25 -0.24 -37.16
N ALA A 433 -7.84 -0.73 -36.03
CA ALA A 433 -7.08 -1.43 -34.99
C ALA A 433 -7.06 -2.95 -35.17
N GLY A 434 -8.18 -3.56 -35.54
CA GLY A 434 -8.31 -5.01 -35.72
C GLY A 434 -7.60 -5.52 -36.96
N ALA A 435 -7.76 -4.83 -38.10
CA ALA A 435 -7.07 -5.16 -39.34
C ALA A 435 -5.52 -4.97 -39.21
N THR A 436 -5.07 -4.10 -38.30
CA THR A 436 -3.67 -3.83 -38.07
C THR A 436 -3.00 -4.93 -37.26
N VAL A 437 -3.64 -5.45 -36.23
CA VAL A 437 -3.05 -6.48 -35.35
C VAL A 437 -3.21 -7.89 -35.95
N ALA A 438 -4.35 -8.21 -36.52
CA ALA A 438 -4.56 -9.50 -37.26
C ALA A 438 -3.67 -9.57 -38.52
N GLY A 439 -3.52 -8.48 -39.25
CA GLY A 439 -2.67 -8.40 -40.43
C GLY A 439 -1.17 -8.54 -40.18
N ILE A 440 -0.70 -8.35 -38.94
CA ILE A 440 0.71 -8.53 -38.55
C ILE A 440 1.12 -10.00 -38.65
N TYR A 441 0.22 -10.93 -38.34
CA TYR A 441 0.53 -12.37 -38.30
C TYR A 441 0.25 -13.10 -39.62
N GLU A 442 -0.45 -12.48 -40.55
CA GLU A 442 -0.88 -13.17 -41.79
C GLU A 442 -0.08 -12.80 -43.06
N LYS A 443 0.70 -11.73 -43.09
CA LYS A 443 1.49 -11.32 -44.25
C LYS A 443 2.96 -11.23 -43.88
N GLY A 444 3.78 -12.13 -44.42
CA GLY A 444 5.20 -12.26 -44.27
C GLY A 444 6.02 -10.99 -44.54
N ASP A 445 5.80 -9.91 -43.81
CA ASP A 445 6.67 -8.75 -43.73
C ASP A 445 7.95 -9.18 -42.99
N GLU A 446 9.10 -8.83 -43.54
CA GLU A 446 10.42 -9.23 -43.00
C GLU A 446 10.67 -8.72 -41.58
N ASN A 447 9.91 -7.70 -41.13
CA ASN A 447 10.02 -7.16 -39.77
C ASN A 447 8.63 -6.95 -39.12
N PRO A 448 8.28 -7.68 -38.05
CA PRO A 448 6.96 -7.62 -37.43
C PRO A 448 6.63 -6.25 -36.76
N ALA A 449 7.62 -5.42 -36.44
CA ALA A 449 7.39 -4.09 -35.87
C ALA A 449 6.97 -3.04 -36.92
N SER A 450 7.11 -3.34 -38.22
CA SER A 450 6.81 -2.38 -39.31
C SER A 450 5.36 -1.89 -39.29
N VAL A 451 4.43 -2.78 -38.98
CA VAL A 451 3.00 -2.46 -38.92
C VAL A 451 2.67 -1.63 -37.69
N LEU A 452 3.23 -1.98 -36.52
CA LEU A 452 3.03 -1.19 -35.30
C LEU A 452 3.60 0.22 -35.44
N LEU A 453 4.76 0.39 -36.10
CA LEU A 453 5.33 1.70 -36.38
C LEU A 453 4.43 2.53 -37.32
N LYS A 454 3.77 1.92 -38.30
CA LYS A 454 2.77 2.63 -39.12
C LYS A 454 1.59 3.12 -38.27
N VAL A 455 1.13 2.33 -37.30
CA VAL A 455 0.06 2.73 -36.36
C VAL A 455 0.52 3.87 -35.45
N VAL A 456 1.74 3.79 -34.92
CA VAL A 456 2.34 4.87 -34.11
C VAL A 456 2.39 6.17 -34.91
N ARG A 457 2.93 6.11 -36.14
CA ARG A 457 3.09 7.28 -37.02
C ARG A 457 1.77 7.84 -37.56
N SER A 458 0.70 7.06 -37.58
CA SER A 458 -0.63 7.56 -37.96
C SER A 458 -1.30 8.45 -36.91
N GLY A 459 -0.72 8.53 -35.68
CA GLY A 459 -1.29 9.27 -34.56
C GLY A 459 -2.53 8.60 -33.94
N PHE A 460 -2.82 7.34 -34.30
CA PHE A 460 -3.94 6.59 -33.76
C PHE A 460 -3.74 6.23 -32.27
N VAL A 461 -2.48 6.09 -31.84
CA VAL A 461 -2.14 5.79 -30.44
C VAL A 461 -2.24 7.08 -29.64
N SER A 462 -3.31 7.24 -28.88
CA SER A 462 -3.50 8.36 -27.97
C SER A 462 -3.65 7.86 -26.53
N ASP A 463 -3.35 8.73 -25.60
CA ASP A 463 -3.53 8.50 -24.16
C ASP A 463 -5.01 8.42 -23.72
N ARG A 464 -5.93 8.73 -24.64
CA ARG A 464 -7.38 8.64 -24.45
C ARG A 464 -7.99 7.35 -25.02
N MET A 465 -7.19 6.48 -25.61
CA MET A 465 -7.67 5.28 -26.31
C MET A 465 -8.63 4.43 -25.44
N TYR A 466 -8.29 4.19 -24.19
CA TYR A 466 -9.18 3.43 -23.28
C TYR A 466 -10.43 4.21 -22.89
N SER A 467 -10.34 5.52 -22.72
CA SER A 467 -11.50 6.38 -22.42
C SER A 467 -12.46 6.40 -23.59
N ASP A 468 -11.96 6.55 -24.81
CA ASP A 468 -12.78 6.58 -26.04
C ASP A 468 -13.49 5.24 -26.24
N ILE A 469 -12.81 4.13 -25.99
CA ILE A 469 -13.40 2.78 -26.00
C ILE A 469 -14.48 2.67 -24.92
N ALA A 470 -14.18 2.94 -23.66
CA ALA A 470 -15.08 2.69 -22.52
C ALA A 470 -16.36 3.55 -22.54
N PHE A 471 -16.33 4.71 -23.18
CA PHE A 471 -17.51 5.58 -23.34
C PHE A 471 -18.30 5.31 -24.61
N SER A 472 -17.83 4.45 -25.50
CA SER A 472 -18.60 4.07 -26.68
C SER A 472 -19.88 3.32 -26.30
N ALA A 473 -20.91 3.45 -27.13
CA ALA A 473 -22.19 2.78 -26.90
C ALA A 473 -22.02 1.25 -26.87
N ALA A 474 -21.16 0.71 -27.72
CA ALA A 474 -20.86 -0.72 -27.79
C ALA A 474 -20.19 -1.22 -26.49
N ALA A 475 -19.19 -0.49 -25.98
CA ALA A 475 -18.50 -0.89 -24.76
C ALA A 475 -19.40 -0.80 -23.52
N VAL A 476 -20.19 0.27 -23.39
CA VAL A 476 -21.14 0.42 -22.29
C VAL A 476 -22.16 -0.73 -22.29
N GLN A 477 -22.72 -1.07 -23.44
CA GLN A 477 -23.65 -2.21 -23.57
C GLN A 477 -22.94 -3.55 -23.33
N GLY A 478 -21.73 -3.72 -23.86
CA GLY A 478 -20.93 -4.92 -23.73
C GLY A 478 -20.51 -5.20 -22.28
N TYR A 479 -19.96 -4.23 -21.58
CA TYR A 479 -19.58 -4.39 -20.18
C TYR A 479 -20.81 -4.57 -19.27
N ARG A 480 -21.91 -3.89 -19.54
CA ARG A 480 -23.19 -4.14 -18.84
C ARG A 480 -23.64 -5.59 -19.02
N ALA A 481 -23.59 -6.13 -20.23
CA ALA A 481 -23.93 -7.52 -20.50
C ALA A 481 -22.98 -8.50 -19.79
N PHE A 482 -21.68 -8.19 -19.76
CA PHE A 482 -20.68 -8.97 -19.01
C PHE A 482 -21.01 -9.06 -17.52
N PHE A 483 -21.33 -7.94 -16.87
CA PHE A 483 -21.73 -7.94 -15.46
C PHE A 483 -23.01 -8.73 -15.20
N ARG A 484 -23.97 -8.70 -16.12
CA ARG A 484 -25.19 -9.53 -16.02
C ARG A 484 -24.89 -11.03 -16.13
N ILE A 485 -23.97 -11.42 -17.00
CA ILE A 485 -23.52 -12.83 -17.10
C ILE A 485 -22.90 -13.27 -15.76
N LEU A 486 -22.09 -12.44 -15.13
CA LEU A 486 -21.50 -12.75 -13.82
C LEU A 486 -22.58 -12.91 -12.73
N LEU A 487 -23.59 -12.05 -12.70
CA LEU A 487 -24.73 -12.15 -11.78
C LEU A 487 -25.55 -13.42 -12.03
N GLU A 488 -25.84 -13.75 -13.28
CA GLU A 488 -26.57 -14.95 -13.67
C GLU A 488 -25.82 -16.26 -13.38
N ASN A 489 -24.47 -16.22 -13.44
CA ASN A 489 -23.59 -17.36 -13.11
C ASN A 489 -23.62 -17.74 -11.62
N GLY A 490 -24.02 -16.82 -10.76
CA GLY A 490 -24.19 -17.07 -9.32
C GLY A 490 -22.92 -17.36 -8.53
N GLY A 491 -21.73 -17.28 -9.13
CA GLY A 491 -20.46 -17.64 -8.49
C GLY A 491 -20.27 -19.15 -8.26
N GLU A 492 -20.99 -20.00 -9.01
CA GLU A 492 -20.94 -21.46 -8.86
C GLU A 492 -19.88 -22.12 -9.74
N ARG A 493 -19.66 -21.58 -10.93
CA ARG A 493 -18.71 -22.08 -11.92
C ARG A 493 -17.80 -20.95 -12.39
N ALA A 494 -16.61 -21.29 -12.89
CA ALA A 494 -15.71 -20.30 -13.44
C ALA A 494 -16.28 -19.61 -14.68
N VAL A 495 -16.04 -18.30 -14.77
CA VAL A 495 -16.26 -17.47 -15.96
C VAL A 495 -14.90 -17.03 -16.48
N LEU A 496 -14.61 -17.35 -17.72
CA LEU A 496 -13.42 -16.91 -18.43
C LEU A 496 -13.83 -15.85 -19.45
N TRP A 497 -13.09 -14.75 -19.54
CA TRP A 497 -13.28 -13.77 -20.59
C TRP A 497 -11.96 -13.43 -21.28
N HIS A 498 -12.05 -13.16 -22.57
CA HIS A 498 -10.91 -12.86 -23.40
C HIS A 498 -11.24 -11.88 -24.54
N CYS A 499 -10.19 -11.38 -25.19
CA CYS A 499 -10.23 -10.78 -26.52
C CYS A 499 -9.12 -11.40 -27.37
N THR A 500 -8.48 -10.69 -28.27
CA THR A 500 -7.37 -11.25 -29.06
C THR A 500 -6.13 -11.45 -28.20
N GLY A 501 -5.56 -10.40 -27.61
CA GLY A 501 -4.38 -10.51 -26.70
C GLY A 501 -4.73 -10.64 -25.22
N GLY A 502 -6.02 -10.60 -24.84
CA GLY A 502 -6.42 -10.64 -23.44
C GLY A 502 -5.95 -9.44 -22.61
N LYS A 503 -5.58 -8.32 -23.24
CA LYS A 503 -4.92 -7.18 -22.59
C LYS A 503 -5.83 -5.96 -22.47
N ASP A 504 -6.35 -5.39 -23.54
CA ASP A 504 -7.05 -4.10 -23.56
C ASP A 504 -8.53 -4.26 -23.14
N ARG A 505 -9.39 -4.79 -23.98
CA ARG A 505 -10.85 -5.03 -23.70
C ARG A 505 -11.05 -5.91 -22.47
N THR A 506 -10.31 -6.99 -22.41
CA THR A 506 -10.26 -7.94 -21.28
C THR A 506 -9.72 -7.30 -20.01
N GLY A 507 -8.70 -6.45 -20.15
CA GLY A 507 -8.08 -5.72 -19.05
C GLY A 507 -9.00 -4.67 -18.45
N ALA A 508 -9.70 -3.91 -19.28
CA ALA A 508 -10.69 -2.92 -18.82
C ALA A 508 -11.85 -3.62 -18.06
N ALA A 509 -12.37 -4.73 -18.59
CA ALA A 509 -13.37 -5.53 -17.89
C ALA A 509 -12.88 -6.04 -16.53
N ALA A 510 -11.61 -6.50 -16.43
CA ALA A 510 -11.01 -6.97 -15.17
C ALA A 510 -10.87 -5.84 -14.15
N VAL A 511 -10.38 -4.67 -14.57
CA VAL A 511 -10.25 -3.49 -13.70
C VAL A 511 -11.62 -3.06 -13.16
N LEU A 512 -12.61 -2.91 -14.03
CA LEU A 512 -13.98 -2.56 -13.64
C LEU A 512 -14.60 -3.58 -12.68
N LEU A 513 -14.37 -4.88 -12.91
CA LEU A 513 -14.86 -5.96 -12.04
C LEU A 513 -14.18 -5.92 -10.67
N LEU A 514 -12.86 -5.77 -10.61
CA LEU A 514 -12.12 -5.65 -9.34
C LEU A 514 -12.62 -4.46 -8.52
N LEU A 515 -12.85 -3.30 -9.16
CA LEU A 515 -13.43 -2.13 -8.49
C LEU A 515 -14.87 -2.38 -8.01
N ALA A 516 -15.70 -3.08 -8.79
CA ALA A 516 -17.06 -3.46 -8.38
C ALA A 516 -17.06 -4.40 -7.17
N LEU A 517 -16.08 -5.31 -7.08
CA LEU A 517 -15.87 -6.19 -5.94
C LEU A 517 -15.29 -5.45 -4.71
N GLY A 518 -14.86 -4.19 -4.87
CA GLY A 518 -14.28 -3.40 -3.79
C GLY A 518 -12.79 -3.59 -3.60
N VAL A 519 -12.10 -4.19 -4.56
CA VAL A 519 -10.63 -4.20 -4.63
C VAL A 519 -10.16 -2.77 -4.92
N ASN A 520 -9.09 -2.33 -4.27
CA ASN A 520 -8.60 -0.96 -4.46
C ASN A 520 -8.03 -0.73 -5.87
N ARG A 521 -8.06 0.54 -6.30
CA ARG A 521 -7.61 0.99 -7.63
C ARG A 521 -6.19 0.55 -7.95
N GLU A 522 -5.27 0.64 -7.00
CA GLU A 522 -3.86 0.28 -7.20
C GLU A 522 -3.68 -1.21 -7.50
N THR A 523 -4.36 -2.09 -6.77
CA THR A 523 -4.33 -3.54 -7.02
C THR A 523 -4.93 -3.88 -8.39
N ALA A 524 -6.04 -3.23 -8.77
CA ALA A 524 -6.65 -3.41 -10.07
C ALA A 524 -5.73 -2.97 -11.23
N LEU A 525 -5.03 -1.84 -11.06
CA LEU A 525 -4.03 -1.36 -12.02
C LEU A 525 -2.81 -2.28 -12.10
N ARG A 526 -2.35 -2.84 -10.98
CA ARG A 526 -1.26 -3.83 -10.98
C ARG A 526 -1.64 -5.13 -11.68
N ASP A 527 -2.87 -5.65 -11.50
CA ASP A 527 -3.34 -6.77 -12.32
C ASP A 527 -3.29 -6.43 -13.81
N PHE A 528 -3.71 -5.23 -14.17
CA PHE A 528 -3.63 -4.80 -15.57
C PHE A 528 -2.19 -4.81 -16.08
N GLU A 529 -1.22 -4.29 -15.31
CA GLU A 529 0.21 -4.27 -15.64
C GLU A 529 0.86 -5.66 -15.69
N LEU A 530 0.32 -6.68 -15.01
CA LEU A 530 0.84 -8.05 -15.11
C LEU A 530 0.90 -8.54 -16.56
N THR A 531 0.09 -8.00 -17.45
CA THR A 531 0.17 -8.27 -18.89
C THR A 531 1.60 -8.08 -19.41
N ASN A 532 2.34 -7.06 -18.93
CA ASN A 532 3.72 -6.82 -19.34
C ASN A 532 4.70 -7.90 -18.85
N GLU A 533 4.39 -8.57 -17.74
CA GLU A 533 5.17 -9.71 -17.28
C GLU A 533 4.86 -10.99 -18.08
N PHE A 534 3.59 -11.19 -18.44
CA PHE A 534 3.18 -12.30 -19.30
C PHE A 534 3.74 -12.17 -20.72
N PHE A 535 3.82 -10.96 -21.26
CA PHE A 535 4.32 -10.65 -22.60
C PHE A 535 5.77 -10.14 -22.64
N ARG A 536 6.57 -10.32 -21.58
CA ARG A 536 7.91 -9.74 -21.47
C ARG A 536 8.80 -10.05 -22.68
N GLU A 537 8.86 -11.30 -23.10
CA GLU A 537 9.68 -11.75 -24.23
C GLU A 537 9.20 -11.14 -25.56
N GLN A 538 7.89 -11.08 -25.77
CA GLN A 538 7.28 -10.47 -26.95
C GLN A 538 7.54 -8.96 -27.00
N ILE A 539 7.43 -8.26 -25.86
CA ILE A 539 7.71 -6.82 -25.74
C ILE A 539 9.16 -6.52 -26.06
N GLU A 540 10.10 -7.29 -25.51
CA GLU A 540 11.52 -7.14 -25.78
C GLU A 540 11.87 -7.43 -27.24
N TYR A 541 11.31 -8.50 -27.79
CA TYR A 541 11.48 -8.87 -29.19
C TYR A 541 10.97 -7.77 -30.14
N MET A 542 9.73 -7.30 -29.95
CA MET A 542 9.13 -6.26 -30.77
C MET A 542 9.86 -4.92 -30.66
N GLY A 543 10.29 -4.54 -29.45
CA GLY A 543 11.14 -3.36 -29.24
C GLY A 543 12.47 -3.46 -29.97
N SER A 544 13.11 -4.65 -29.98
CA SER A 544 14.34 -4.91 -30.72
C SER A 544 14.14 -4.88 -32.25
N CYS A 545 12.99 -5.32 -32.72
CA CYS A 545 12.59 -5.24 -34.12
C CYS A 545 12.34 -3.78 -34.56
N ALA A 546 11.67 -2.98 -33.70
CA ALA A 546 11.45 -1.56 -33.95
C ALA A 546 12.77 -0.76 -34.01
N ALA A 547 13.71 -1.04 -33.12
CA ALA A 547 15.03 -0.40 -33.10
C ALA A 547 15.89 -0.64 -34.38
N LYS A 548 15.49 -1.61 -35.23
CA LYS A 548 16.09 -1.80 -36.56
C LYS A 548 15.47 -0.92 -37.66
N LEU A 549 14.32 -0.30 -37.37
CA LEU A 549 13.53 0.48 -38.33
C LEU A 549 13.48 1.97 -38.00
N THR A 550 13.79 2.36 -36.75
CA THR A 550 13.81 3.74 -36.28
C THR A 550 14.85 3.93 -35.18
N ASP A 551 15.48 5.11 -35.14
CA ASP A 551 16.33 5.54 -34.02
C ASP A 551 15.56 6.40 -32.99
N ASP A 552 14.28 6.67 -33.22
CA ASP A 552 13.45 7.44 -32.32
C ASP A 552 13.04 6.61 -31.08
N PRO A 553 13.52 6.98 -29.88
CA PRO A 553 13.20 6.24 -28.65
C PRO A 553 11.72 6.28 -28.29
N GLU A 554 10.97 7.33 -28.68
CA GLU A 554 9.53 7.43 -28.42
C GLU A 554 8.75 6.44 -29.30
N GLU A 555 9.11 6.31 -30.59
CA GLU A 555 8.50 5.31 -31.47
C GLU A 555 8.77 3.88 -30.97
N ILE A 556 9.99 3.58 -30.52
CA ILE A 556 10.35 2.28 -29.95
C ILE A 556 9.55 2.00 -28.66
N ALA A 557 9.43 3.00 -27.78
CA ALA A 557 8.63 2.89 -26.57
C ALA A 557 7.14 2.64 -26.88
N CYS A 558 6.58 3.37 -27.85
CA CYS A 558 5.20 3.16 -28.29
C CYS A 558 4.97 1.75 -28.85
N VAL A 559 5.90 1.18 -29.62
CA VAL A 559 5.79 -0.22 -30.10
C VAL A 559 5.78 -1.20 -28.93
N ARG A 560 6.60 -0.98 -27.88
CA ARG A 560 6.58 -1.78 -26.66
C ARG A 560 5.23 -1.70 -25.94
N TYR A 561 4.67 -0.49 -25.82
CA TYR A 561 3.34 -0.28 -25.18
C TYR A 561 2.21 -0.91 -25.99
N LEU A 562 2.29 -0.89 -27.32
CA LEU A 562 1.30 -1.54 -28.18
C LEU A 562 1.40 -3.08 -28.12
N THR A 563 2.57 -3.62 -27.85
CA THR A 563 2.76 -5.07 -27.63
C THR A 563 2.27 -5.48 -26.25
N GLY A 564 2.63 -4.73 -25.22
CA GLY A 564 2.14 -4.86 -23.84
C GLY A 564 0.96 -3.93 -23.53
N VAL A 565 1.01 -3.30 -22.36
CA VAL A 565 0.05 -2.28 -21.91
C VAL A 565 0.79 -1.09 -21.29
N ASN A 566 0.14 0.07 -21.30
CA ASN A 566 0.61 1.26 -20.60
C ASN A 566 -0.34 1.60 -19.45
N ARG A 567 0.14 1.51 -18.22
CA ARG A 567 -0.62 1.82 -17.01
C ARG A 567 -1.24 3.21 -17.04
N SER A 568 -0.49 4.23 -17.51
CA SER A 568 -0.98 5.61 -17.51
C SER A 568 -2.24 5.80 -18.35
N TYR A 569 -2.46 4.98 -19.38
CA TYR A 569 -3.67 5.03 -20.19
C TYR A 569 -4.89 4.49 -19.44
N MET A 570 -4.70 3.43 -18.63
CA MET A 570 -5.76 2.92 -17.77
C MET A 570 -6.06 3.89 -16.61
N GLU A 571 -5.03 4.54 -16.05
CA GLU A 571 -5.22 5.61 -15.04
C GLU A 571 -6.06 6.76 -15.60
N LYS A 572 -5.77 7.21 -16.84
CA LYS A 572 -6.56 8.25 -17.51
C LYS A 572 -8.00 7.83 -17.78
N LEU A 573 -8.23 6.56 -18.08
CA LEU A 573 -9.60 6.04 -18.14
C LEU A 573 -10.30 6.22 -16.78
N LEU A 574 -9.68 5.76 -15.69
CA LEU A 574 -10.28 5.82 -14.35
C LEU A 574 -10.52 7.28 -13.91
N ASP A 575 -9.57 8.19 -14.21
CA ASP A 575 -9.72 9.62 -13.96
C ASP A 575 -10.90 10.21 -14.75
N ALA A 576 -11.06 9.81 -16.01
CA ALA A 576 -12.19 10.25 -16.85
C ALA A 576 -13.54 9.69 -16.38
N LEU A 577 -13.56 8.48 -15.80
CA LEU A 577 -14.75 7.92 -15.14
C LEU A 577 -15.13 8.75 -13.91
N GLU A 578 -14.13 9.10 -13.09
CA GLU A 578 -14.32 9.93 -11.90
C GLU A 578 -14.79 11.35 -12.27
N GLU A 579 -14.17 11.97 -13.28
CA GLU A 579 -14.57 13.30 -13.77
C GLU A 579 -16.03 13.32 -14.27
N ARG A 580 -16.45 12.27 -15.00
CA ARG A 580 -17.78 12.22 -15.64
C ARG A 580 -18.90 11.73 -14.72
N TYR A 581 -18.61 10.81 -13.78
CA TYR A 581 -19.59 10.14 -12.94
C TYR A 581 -19.35 10.34 -11.43
N GLY A 582 -18.40 11.20 -11.06
CA GLY A 582 -18.06 11.50 -9.67
C GLY A 582 -17.22 10.43 -8.96
N SER A 583 -17.19 9.21 -9.49
CA SER A 583 -16.36 8.09 -9.01
C SER A 583 -16.43 6.91 -9.97
N GLU A 584 -15.51 5.94 -9.85
CA GLU A 584 -15.59 4.67 -10.58
C GLU A 584 -16.89 3.90 -10.23
N LYS A 585 -17.35 4.00 -8.98
CA LYS A 585 -18.64 3.43 -8.56
C LYS A 585 -19.81 4.13 -9.27
N GLY A 586 -19.74 5.44 -9.43
CA GLY A 586 -20.72 6.21 -10.21
C GLY A 586 -20.83 5.71 -11.66
N TYR A 587 -19.70 5.39 -12.30
CA TYR A 587 -19.72 4.77 -13.62
C TYR A 587 -20.40 3.39 -13.63
N LEU A 588 -20.13 2.54 -12.63
CA LEU A 588 -20.76 1.23 -12.52
C LEU A 588 -22.30 1.35 -12.37
N THR A 589 -22.76 2.33 -11.59
CA THR A 589 -24.20 2.51 -11.33
C THR A 589 -24.90 3.32 -12.40
N GLU A 590 -24.43 4.50 -12.75
CA GLU A 590 -25.09 5.41 -13.72
C GLU A 590 -24.69 5.09 -15.15
N GLY A 591 -23.41 4.83 -15.40
CA GLY A 591 -22.89 4.50 -16.74
C GLY A 591 -23.31 3.12 -17.19
N LEU A 592 -22.98 2.06 -16.43
CA LEU A 592 -23.32 0.68 -16.75
C LEU A 592 -24.72 0.28 -16.26
N GLY A 593 -25.39 1.06 -15.40
CA GLY A 593 -26.73 0.82 -14.90
C GLY A 593 -26.86 -0.38 -13.96
N LEU A 594 -25.81 -0.66 -13.15
CA LEU A 594 -25.86 -1.66 -12.09
C LEU A 594 -26.46 -1.03 -10.84
N SER A 595 -27.44 -1.68 -10.24
CA SER A 595 -27.98 -1.24 -8.95
C SER A 595 -27.03 -1.56 -7.79
N GLU A 596 -27.17 -0.83 -6.68
CA GLU A 596 -26.43 -1.13 -5.43
C GLU A 596 -26.67 -2.56 -4.94
N ALA A 597 -27.88 -3.08 -5.16
CA ALA A 597 -28.23 -4.46 -4.83
C ALA A 597 -27.45 -5.47 -5.68
N GLU A 598 -27.29 -5.22 -6.97
CA GLU A 598 -26.50 -6.07 -7.88
C GLU A 598 -25.00 -6.00 -7.56
N LEU A 599 -24.46 -4.82 -7.23
CA LEU A 599 -23.07 -4.68 -6.76
C LEU A 599 -22.85 -5.45 -5.46
N LYS A 600 -23.79 -5.39 -4.53
CA LYS A 600 -23.73 -6.18 -3.30
C LYS A 600 -23.81 -7.68 -3.61
N GLN A 601 -24.70 -8.09 -4.50
CA GLN A 601 -24.86 -9.48 -4.92
C GLN A 601 -23.57 -10.03 -5.56
N LEU A 602 -22.89 -9.26 -6.42
CA LEU A 602 -21.58 -9.64 -6.99
C LEU A 602 -20.55 -9.88 -5.89
N ARG A 603 -20.47 -9.00 -4.89
CA ARG A 603 -19.56 -9.17 -3.75
C ARG A 603 -19.89 -10.41 -2.94
N ASP A 604 -21.15 -10.68 -2.67
CA ASP A 604 -21.56 -11.86 -1.91
C ASP A 604 -21.29 -13.17 -2.68
N MET A 605 -21.33 -13.15 -4.02
CA MET A 605 -21.02 -14.30 -4.87
C MET A 605 -19.53 -14.58 -5.02
N TYR A 606 -18.72 -13.54 -5.22
CA TYR A 606 -17.32 -13.67 -5.64
C TYR A 606 -16.29 -13.31 -4.54
N LEU A 607 -16.70 -12.91 -3.33
CA LEU A 607 -15.82 -12.68 -2.17
C LEU A 607 -16.02 -13.75 -1.09
N GLU A 608 -14.91 -14.13 -0.43
CA GLU A 608 -14.86 -15.02 0.73
C GLU A 608 -14.08 -14.43 1.89
#